data_0b58f7088840b485ca2705ec1371adec
#
_entry.id   0b58f7088840b485ca2705ec1371adec
#
_cell.length_a   1.000
_cell.length_b   1.000
_cell.length_c   1.000
_cell.angle_alpha   90.00
_cell.angle_beta   90.00
_cell.angle_gamma   90.00
#
_symmetry.space_group_name_H-M   'P 1'
#
loop_
_entity.id
_entity.type
_entity.pdbx_description
1 polymer ?
#
loop_
_entity_poly.entity_id
_entity_poly.type
_entity_poly.pdbx_seq_one_letter_code
_entity_poly.pdbx_strand_id
1 'polypeptide(L)'
;IIGRLVGSEMCIRDSVPEGVEVEMPLQAYFRINAENMGQFERTLIIADKGSKVHYIEGCSAPVYSTDSLHSAVVEIVVKESARVTYTTIQNWSNNVFNLVTKRAVVEAEGHMEWIDGNIGSRLTMKYPAVVMVGPKASGEVLSVAYAGEGQHQDAGAKMTHAAPETTSKIVSKSISKDGGRSSYRGLVRVEDDAHGCKSHVQCDALILDEDSISDTYPYMEIGSKDAVIAVSYTHLRAHET
;
A
#
# COMPACT_ATOMS: atom_id res chain seq x y z
N ILE A 1 -9.96 -20.35 13.50
CA ILE A 1 -10.87 -21.11 12.61
C ILE A 1 -10.43 -20.78 11.19
N ILE A 2 -9.69 -21.69 10.55
CA ILE A 2 -9.29 -21.58 9.15
C ILE A 2 -10.45 -22.17 8.35
N GLY A 3 -11.33 -21.33 7.85
CA GLY A 3 -12.32 -21.73 6.86
C GLY A 3 -11.59 -22.08 5.55
N ARG A 4 -11.80 -23.27 5.02
CA ARG A 4 -11.35 -23.62 3.67
C ARG A 4 -12.09 -22.74 2.68
N LEU A 5 -11.36 -21.82 2.04
CA LEU A 5 -11.83 -21.13 0.84
C LEU A 5 -11.60 -22.04 -0.38
N VAL A 6 -12.59 -22.16 -1.26
CA VAL A 6 -12.46 -22.92 -2.51
C VAL A 6 -11.80 -22.02 -3.54
N GLY A 7 -10.52 -22.23 -3.78
CA GLY A 7 -9.68 -21.45 -4.71
C GLY A 7 -8.22 -21.84 -4.51
N SER A 8 -7.30 -21.28 -5.30
CA SER A 8 -5.87 -21.43 -5.01
C SER A 8 -5.51 -20.53 -3.82
N GLU A 9 -5.36 -21.12 -2.63
CA GLU A 9 -4.87 -20.43 -1.45
C GLU A 9 -3.36 -20.51 -1.41
N MET A 10 -2.71 -19.35 -1.24
CA MET A 10 -1.28 -19.27 -1.01
C MET A 10 -1.01 -18.54 0.30
N CYS A 11 -0.34 -19.22 1.23
CA CYS A 11 0.07 -18.63 2.49
C CYS A 11 1.58 -18.60 2.58
N ILE A 12 2.14 -17.42 2.83
CA ILE A 12 3.57 -17.20 3.07
C ILE A 12 3.73 -16.74 4.52
N ARG A 13 4.72 -17.31 5.20
CA ARG A 13 5.16 -16.83 6.51
C ARG A 13 6.67 -16.78 6.54
N ASP A 14 7.20 -15.57 6.59
CA ASP A 14 8.63 -15.31 6.71
C ASP A 14 8.96 -14.67 8.06
N SER A 15 10.10 -15.04 8.62
CA SER A 15 10.62 -14.46 9.86
C SER A 15 12.09 -14.16 9.70
N VAL A 16 12.47 -12.89 9.93
CA VAL A 16 13.86 -12.44 9.92
C VAL A 16 14.33 -12.37 11.37
N PRO A 17 15.35 -13.17 11.77
CA PRO A 17 15.81 -13.19 13.15
C PRO A 17 16.41 -11.85 13.61
N GLU A 18 16.53 -11.69 14.93
CA GLU A 18 17.10 -10.51 15.59
C GLU A 18 18.48 -10.15 15.02
N GLY A 19 18.66 -8.87 14.69
CA GLY A 19 19.91 -8.30 14.20
C GLY A 19 20.35 -8.76 12.80
N VAL A 20 19.56 -9.57 12.10
CA VAL A 20 19.88 -10.04 10.76
C VAL A 20 19.55 -8.99 9.72
N GLU A 21 20.52 -8.59 8.93
CA GLU A 21 20.32 -7.80 7.71
C GLU A 21 20.30 -8.72 6.49
N VAL A 22 19.18 -8.75 5.76
CA VAL A 22 19.04 -9.53 4.53
C VAL A 22 19.57 -8.67 3.38
N GLU A 23 20.76 -9.00 2.85
CA GLU A 23 21.45 -8.19 1.84
C GLU A 23 20.71 -8.14 0.51
N MET A 24 20.18 -9.29 0.05
CA MET A 24 19.41 -9.37 -1.19
C MET A 24 17.90 -9.35 -0.89
N PRO A 25 17.11 -8.61 -1.65
CA PRO A 25 15.66 -8.63 -1.49
C PRO A 25 15.08 -10.04 -1.60
N LEU A 26 14.19 -10.40 -0.68
CA LEU A 26 13.35 -11.59 -0.83
C LEU A 26 12.32 -11.32 -1.90
N GLN A 27 12.03 -12.31 -2.76
CA GLN A 27 11.11 -12.14 -3.87
C GLN A 27 10.01 -13.20 -3.85
N ALA A 28 8.76 -12.75 -4.06
CA ALA A 28 7.64 -13.61 -4.36
C ALA A 28 7.01 -13.17 -5.69
N TYR A 29 6.61 -14.13 -6.50
CA TYR A 29 5.93 -13.85 -7.75
C TYR A 29 4.64 -14.65 -7.81
N PHE A 30 3.52 -13.93 -7.93
CA PHE A 30 2.20 -14.50 -7.96
C PHE A 30 1.59 -14.40 -9.36
N ARG A 31 1.02 -15.49 -9.85
CA ARG A 31 0.39 -15.53 -11.16
C ARG A 31 -0.93 -16.27 -11.11
N ILE A 32 -1.99 -15.66 -11.60
CA ILE A 32 -3.26 -16.34 -11.83
C ILE A 32 -3.07 -17.30 -13.03
N ASN A 33 -3.29 -18.61 -12.83
CA ASN A 33 -3.00 -19.63 -13.81
C ASN A 33 -4.24 -20.31 -14.41
N ALA A 34 -5.45 -19.95 -13.96
CA ALA A 34 -6.68 -20.57 -14.41
C ALA A 34 -7.78 -19.55 -14.64
N GLU A 35 -8.55 -19.75 -15.70
CA GLU A 35 -9.72 -18.96 -16.03
C GLU A 35 -10.88 -19.27 -15.06
N ASN A 36 -11.74 -18.28 -14.78
CA ASN A 36 -12.87 -18.39 -13.84
C ASN A 36 -12.51 -18.74 -12.40
N MET A 37 -11.29 -18.45 -11.98
CA MET A 37 -10.82 -18.71 -10.62
C MET A 37 -10.35 -17.41 -9.94
N GLY A 38 -10.61 -17.34 -8.62
CA GLY A 38 -10.00 -16.33 -7.76
C GLY A 38 -8.66 -16.80 -7.21
N GLN A 39 -7.73 -15.87 -7.03
CA GLN A 39 -6.50 -16.09 -6.29
C GLN A 39 -6.61 -15.41 -4.93
N PHE A 40 -6.38 -16.18 -3.87
CA PHE A 40 -6.45 -15.72 -2.49
C PHE A 40 -5.08 -15.93 -1.84
N GLU A 41 -4.53 -14.86 -1.28
CA GLU A 41 -3.18 -14.88 -0.71
C GLU A 41 -3.19 -14.34 0.71
N ARG A 42 -2.35 -14.90 1.55
CA ARG A 42 -2.04 -14.35 2.86
C ARG A 42 -0.54 -14.42 3.12
N THR A 43 0.07 -13.26 3.32
CA THR A 43 1.49 -13.11 3.63
C THR A 43 1.64 -12.55 5.03
N LEU A 44 2.43 -13.20 5.88
CA LEU A 44 2.84 -12.71 7.18
C LEU A 44 4.36 -12.60 7.23
N ILE A 45 4.87 -11.40 7.48
CA ILE A 45 6.31 -11.15 7.67
C ILE A 45 6.56 -10.65 9.09
N ILE A 46 7.51 -11.26 9.76
CA ILE A 46 7.95 -10.83 11.09
C ILE A 46 9.41 -10.44 11.00
N ALA A 47 9.71 -9.15 11.13
CA ALA A 47 11.06 -8.63 11.25
C ALA A 47 11.38 -8.45 12.73
N ASP A 48 12.24 -9.31 13.27
CA ASP A 48 12.60 -9.29 14.69
C ASP A 48 13.54 -8.11 15.01
N LYS A 49 13.78 -7.86 16.29
CA LYS A 49 14.49 -6.68 16.79
C LYS A 49 15.77 -6.39 16.01
N GLY A 50 15.92 -5.14 15.54
CA GLY A 50 17.09 -4.67 14.81
C GLY A 50 17.34 -5.34 13.47
N SER A 51 16.44 -6.18 12.97
CA SER A 51 16.56 -6.81 11.65
C SER A 51 16.24 -5.85 10.52
N LYS A 52 16.72 -6.19 9.31
CA LYS A 52 16.45 -5.40 8.10
C LYS A 52 16.16 -6.32 6.93
N VAL A 53 15.05 -6.05 6.22
CA VAL A 53 14.64 -6.82 5.05
C VAL A 53 13.92 -5.96 4.02
N HIS A 54 14.21 -6.23 2.76
CA HIS A 54 13.44 -5.74 1.62
C HIS A 54 12.74 -6.93 0.96
N TYR A 55 11.41 -6.83 0.85
CA TYR A 55 10.58 -7.83 0.20
C TYR A 55 10.01 -7.25 -1.10
N ILE A 56 10.09 -8.02 -2.19
CA ILE A 56 9.57 -7.61 -3.50
C ILE A 56 8.50 -8.60 -3.94
N GLU A 57 7.29 -8.12 -4.16
CA GLU A 57 6.17 -8.88 -4.68
C GLU A 57 5.86 -8.46 -6.11
N GLY A 58 5.86 -9.41 -7.01
CA GLY A 58 5.41 -9.23 -8.38
C GLY A 58 4.12 -10.00 -8.62
N CYS A 59 3.13 -9.36 -9.22
CA CYS A 59 1.86 -10.00 -9.53
C CYS A 59 1.48 -9.77 -10.99
N SER A 60 1.02 -10.83 -11.66
CA SER A 60 0.51 -10.75 -13.02
C SER A 60 -0.61 -11.75 -13.29
N ALA A 61 -1.42 -11.49 -14.30
CA ALA A 61 -2.38 -12.43 -14.84
C ALA A 61 -2.30 -12.47 -16.36
N PRO A 62 -2.49 -13.64 -17.01
CA PRO A 62 -2.78 -13.70 -18.42
C PRO A 62 -4.12 -13.02 -18.73
N VAL A 63 -4.32 -12.63 -19.98
CA VAL A 63 -5.62 -12.11 -20.42
C VAL A 63 -6.56 -13.30 -20.63
N TYR A 64 -7.61 -13.40 -19.83
CA TYR A 64 -8.69 -14.35 -19.98
C TYR A 64 -9.94 -13.66 -20.54
N SER A 65 -10.88 -14.45 -21.07
CA SER A 65 -12.16 -13.94 -21.59
C SER A 65 -13.16 -13.53 -20.50
N THR A 66 -12.92 -13.95 -19.26
CA THR A 66 -13.80 -13.74 -18.11
C THR A 66 -13.12 -12.92 -17.03
N ASP A 67 -13.91 -12.28 -16.18
CA ASP A 67 -13.40 -11.53 -15.04
C ASP A 67 -12.70 -12.48 -14.02
N SER A 68 -11.63 -11.99 -13.42
CA SER A 68 -10.84 -12.71 -12.41
C SER A 68 -10.72 -11.88 -11.14
N LEU A 69 -10.67 -12.55 -9.99
CA LEU A 69 -10.50 -11.92 -8.69
C LEU A 69 -9.11 -12.24 -8.13
N HIS A 70 -8.37 -11.19 -7.76
CA HIS A 70 -7.22 -11.30 -6.87
C HIS A 70 -7.57 -10.66 -5.53
N SER A 71 -7.43 -11.41 -4.45
CA SER A 71 -7.64 -10.92 -3.09
C SER A 71 -6.47 -11.33 -2.20
N ALA A 72 -5.77 -10.34 -1.66
CA ALA A 72 -4.58 -10.58 -0.84
C ALA A 72 -4.69 -9.90 0.52
N VAL A 73 -4.11 -10.54 1.53
CA VAL A 73 -3.88 -9.96 2.86
C VAL A 73 -2.40 -10.04 3.16
N VAL A 74 -1.75 -8.89 3.37
CA VAL A 74 -0.34 -8.80 3.78
C VAL A 74 -0.28 -8.17 5.17
N GLU A 75 0.30 -8.90 6.11
CA GLU A 75 0.49 -8.47 7.50
C GLU A 75 1.98 -8.47 7.83
N ILE A 76 2.47 -7.35 8.37
CA ILE A 76 3.89 -7.19 8.73
C ILE A 76 4.00 -6.75 10.19
N VAL A 77 4.86 -7.43 10.93
CA VAL A 77 5.24 -7.06 12.30
C VAL A 77 6.68 -6.58 12.27
N VAL A 78 6.87 -5.29 12.52
CA VAL A 78 8.19 -4.65 12.59
C VAL A 78 8.52 -4.44 14.06
N LYS A 79 9.42 -5.26 14.59
CA LYS A 79 9.86 -5.19 15.99
C LYS A 79 10.76 -3.97 16.24
N GLU A 80 11.12 -3.75 17.50
CA GLU A 80 11.98 -2.64 17.93
C GLU A 80 13.21 -2.47 17.06
N SER A 81 13.43 -1.26 16.54
CA SER A 81 14.55 -0.86 15.66
C SER A 81 14.69 -1.67 14.36
N ALA A 82 13.74 -2.54 14.01
CA ALA A 82 13.76 -3.26 12.75
C ALA A 82 13.33 -2.35 11.57
N ARG A 83 13.75 -2.73 10.36
CA ARG A 83 13.42 -1.99 9.14
C ARG A 83 12.89 -2.92 8.06
N VAL A 84 11.72 -2.61 7.53
CA VAL A 84 11.11 -3.37 6.45
C VAL A 84 10.72 -2.43 5.31
N THR A 85 11.21 -2.75 4.10
CA THR A 85 10.70 -2.18 2.85
C THR A 85 9.93 -3.27 2.11
N TYR A 86 8.71 -3.00 1.71
CA TYR A 86 7.88 -3.92 0.93
C TYR A 86 7.47 -3.27 -0.38
N THR A 87 8.03 -3.77 -1.47
CA THR A 87 7.75 -3.28 -2.82
C THR A 87 6.77 -4.21 -3.53
N THR A 88 5.69 -3.67 -4.07
CA THR A 88 4.75 -4.42 -4.91
C THR A 88 4.72 -3.80 -6.29
N ILE A 89 4.92 -4.63 -7.31
CA ILE A 89 4.72 -4.23 -8.71
C ILE A 89 3.62 -5.10 -9.28
N GLN A 90 2.47 -4.50 -9.51
CA GLN A 90 1.30 -5.17 -10.05
C GLN A 90 1.04 -4.69 -11.47
N ASN A 91 0.99 -5.65 -12.41
CA ASN A 91 0.62 -5.41 -13.80
C ASN A 91 -0.42 -6.45 -14.21
N TRP A 92 -1.66 -6.15 -13.89
CA TRP A 92 -2.80 -7.02 -14.13
C TRP A 92 -3.43 -6.74 -15.51
N SER A 93 -4.07 -7.75 -16.10
CA SER A 93 -4.95 -7.55 -17.24
C SER A 93 -6.24 -6.82 -16.86
N ASN A 94 -6.90 -6.17 -17.84
CA ASN A 94 -8.07 -5.31 -17.61
C ASN A 94 -9.36 -6.04 -17.16
N ASN A 95 -9.33 -7.36 -17.03
CA ASN A 95 -10.42 -8.17 -16.52
C ASN A 95 -10.23 -8.57 -15.04
N VAL A 96 -9.21 -8.05 -14.35
CA VAL A 96 -8.91 -8.41 -12.96
C VAL A 96 -9.49 -7.39 -11.99
N PHE A 97 -10.20 -7.88 -10.97
CA PHE A 97 -10.52 -7.15 -9.76
C PHE A 97 -9.45 -7.44 -8.71
N ASN A 98 -8.73 -6.42 -8.29
CA ASN A 98 -7.57 -6.51 -7.41
C ASN A 98 -7.90 -5.87 -6.05
N LEU A 99 -8.24 -6.69 -5.05
CA LEU A 99 -8.68 -6.27 -3.72
C LEU A 99 -7.64 -6.67 -2.68
N VAL A 100 -6.85 -5.71 -2.20
CA VAL A 100 -5.69 -6.00 -1.35
C VAL A 100 -5.78 -5.26 -0.02
N THR A 101 -5.60 -6.00 1.07
CA THR A 101 -5.41 -5.46 2.42
C THR A 101 -3.94 -5.57 2.81
N LYS A 102 -3.30 -4.46 3.14
CA LYS A 102 -1.92 -4.40 3.65
C LYS A 102 -1.89 -3.70 4.99
N ARG A 103 -1.29 -4.33 6.00
CA ARG A 103 -1.18 -3.77 7.35
C ARG A 103 0.20 -4.05 7.93
N ALA A 104 0.78 -3.03 8.56
CA ALA A 104 1.98 -3.18 9.35
C ALA A 104 1.78 -2.61 10.76
N VAL A 105 2.33 -3.30 11.75
CA VAL A 105 2.46 -2.81 13.13
C VAL A 105 3.94 -2.56 13.36
N VAL A 106 4.28 -1.36 13.87
CA VAL A 106 5.67 -0.92 14.04
C VAL A 106 5.92 -0.57 15.50
N GLU A 107 6.84 -1.30 16.11
CA GLU A 107 7.30 -1.09 17.49
C GLU A 107 8.33 0.06 17.56
N ALA A 108 8.87 0.32 18.78
CA ALA A 108 9.75 1.46 19.03
C ALA A 108 10.93 1.55 18.07
N GLU A 109 11.19 2.75 17.53
CA GLU A 109 12.28 3.04 16.60
C GLU A 109 12.26 2.19 15.30
N GLY A 110 11.23 1.37 15.11
CA GLY A 110 11.04 0.57 13.91
C GLY A 110 10.65 1.43 12.70
N HIS A 111 10.86 0.90 11.51
CA HIS A 111 10.53 1.58 10.26
C HIS A 111 9.86 0.65 9.27
N MET A 112 8.72 1.10 8.72
CA MET A 112 8.01 0.40 7.65
C MET A 112 7.85 1.29 6.43
N GLU A 113 8.27 0.79 5.27
CA GLU A 113 8.08 1.45 3.98
C GLU A 113 7.29 0.55 3.02
N TRP A 114 6.15 1.07 2.51
CA TRP A 114 5.40 0.47 1.42
C TRP A 114 5.71 1.19 0.11
N ILE A 115 6.10 0.45 -0.92
CA ILE A 115 6.30 0.96 -2.29
C ILE A 115 5.34 0.20 -3.21
N ASP A 116 4.38 0.89 -3.81
CA ASP A 116 3.33 0.30 -4.62
C ASP A 116 3.29 0.86 -6.03
N GLY A 117 3.51 0.00 -7.03
CA GLY A 117 3.24 0.26 -8.44
C GLY A 117 1.93 -0.43 -8.86
N ASN A 118 0.90 0.36 -9.19
CA ASN A 118 -0.45 -0.11 -9.53
C ASN A 118 -0.71 0.15 -11.01
N ILE A 119 -0.64 -0.91 -11.83
CA ILE A 119 -0.82 -0.86 -13.28
C ILE A 119 -1.78 -1.98 -13.68
N GLY A 120 -2.64 -1.70 -14.63
CA GLY A 120 -3.64 -2.66 -15.07
C GLY A 120 -4.81 -2.77 -14.09
N SER A 121 -5.51 -3.91 -14.10
CA SER A 121 -6.77 -4.16 -13.40
C SER A 121 -7.94 -3.33 -13.91
N ARG A 122 -9.13 -3.95 -13.91
CA ARG A 122 -10.38 -3.22 -14.08
C ARG A 122 -10.67 -2.33 -12.86
N LEU A 123 -10.41 -2.88 -11.67
CA LEU A 123 -10.54 -2.18 -10.40
C LEU A 123 -9.42 -2.63 -9.46
N THR A 124 -8.66 -1.69 -8.94
CA THR A 124 -7.79 -1.89 -7.80
C THR A 124 -8.36 -1.19 -6.58
N MET A 125 -8.46 -1.88 -5.44
CA MET A 125 -8.72 -1.29 -4.12
C MET A 125 -7.59 -1.70 -3.18
N LYS A 126 -6.71 -0.75 -2.84
CA LYS A 126 -5.51 -1.03 -2.03
C LYS A 126 -5.13 0.17 -1.15
N TYR A 127 -5.17 -0.02 0.15
CA TYR A 127 -4.90 1.03 1.14
C TYR A 127 -3.90 0.51 2.19
N PRO A 128 -2.58 0.48 1.88
CA PRO A 128 -1.59 0.07 2.85
C PRO A 128 -1.68 0.89 4.13
N ALA A 129 -1.62 0.19 5.26
CA ALA A 129 -1.73 0.79 6.58
C ALA A 129 -0.46 0.56 7.39
N VAL A 130 -0.05 1.58 8.17
CA VAL A 130 1.02 1.49 9.17
C VAL A 130 0.47 1.98 10.50
N VAL A 131 0.55 1.14 11.52
CA VAL A 131 0.19 1.45 12.90
C VAL A 131 1.47 1.52 13.73
N MET A 132 1.86 2.72 14.13
CA MET A 132 3.09 3.00 14.88
C MET A 132 2.76 2.97 16.38
N VAL A 133 3.03 1.82 17.01
CA VAL A 133 2.66 1.55 18.42
C VAL A 133 3.78 1.82 19.41
N GLY A 134 5.02 1.99 18.93
CA GLY A 134 6.17 2.30 19.77
C GLY A 134 6.71 3.70 19.54
N PRO A 135 7.33 4.34 20.56
CA PRO A 135 7.93 5.65 20.42
C PRO A 135 8.94 5.72 19.29
N LYS A 136 8.97 6.83 18.56
CA LYS A 136 9.88 7.09 17.43
C LYS A 136 9.76 6.13 16.26
N ALA A 137 8.71 5.30 16.22
CA ALA A 137 8.42 4.48 15.05
C ALA A 137 8.12 5.37 13.84
N SER A 138 8.38 4.84 12.65
CA SER A 138 8.17 5.58 11.42
C SER A 138 7.51 4.73 10.33
N GLY A 139 6.73 5.39 9.47
CA GLY A 139 6.03 4.74 8.37
C GLY A 139 6.06 5.58 7.09
N GLU A 140 6.36 4.95 5.95
CA GLU A 140 6.33 5.60 4.66
C GLU A 140 5.47 4.82 3.66
N VAL A 141 4.79 5.54 2.77
CA VAL A 141 4.09 4.98 1.60
C VAL A 141 4.46 5.79 0.38
N LEU A 142 5.00 5.11 -0.63
CA LEU A 142 5.11 5.61 -1.99
C LEU A 142 4.17 4.80 -2.87
N SER A 143 3.15 5.42 -3.43
CA SER A 143 2.19 4.80 -4.35
C SER A 143 2.22 5.50 -5.70
N VAL A 144 2.38 4.71 -6.75
CA VAL A 144 2.27 5.17 -8.14
C VAL A 144 1.16 4.40 -8.81
N ALA A 145 0.20 5.09 -9.44
CA ALA A 145 -0.93 4.47 -10.12
C ALA A 145 -1.07 5.00 -11.55
N TYR A 146 -1.38 4.08 -12.48
CA TYR A 146 -1.77 4.44 -13.83
C TYR A 146 -3.15 3.84 -14.13
N ALA A 147 -4.08 4.69 -14.54
CA ALA A 147 -5.43 4.30 -14.93
C ALA A 147 -5.67 4.66 -16.40
N GLY A 148 -5.82 3.65 -17.25
CA GLY A 148 -6.20 3.77 -18.66
C GLY A 148 -7.67 3.46 -18.88
N GLU A 149 -8.07 3.26 -20.15
CA GLU A 149 -9.44 2.95 -20.54
C GLU A 149 -10.04 1.78 -19.75
N GLY A 150 -11.22 2.01 -19.17
CA GLY A 150 -11.96 1.01 -18.37
C GLY A 150 -11.32 0.64 -17.03
N GLN A 151 -10.30 1.35 -16.59
CA GLN A 151 -9.59 1.09 -15.34
C GLN A 151 -9.96 2.10 -14.26
N HIS A 152 -10.10 1.59 -13.03
CA HIS A 152 -10.22 2.41 -11.83
C HIS A 152 -9.16 2.00 -10.79
N GLN A 153 -8.21 2.88 -10.54
CA GLN A 153 -7.20 2.70 -9.49
C GLN A 153 -7.64 3.46 -8.23
N ASP A 154 -8.33 2.77 -7.30
CA ASP A 154 -8.70 3.31 -5.99
C ASP A 154 -7.63 2.89 -4.98
N ALA A 155 -6.59 3.70 -4.86
CA ALA A 155 -5.45 3.45 -4.00
C ALA A 155 -5.32 4.56 -2.95
N GLY A 156 -4.58 4.29 -1.88
CA GLY A 156 -4.41 5.27 -0.82
C GLY A 156 -3.43 4.81 0.24
N ALA A 157 -3.49 5.42 1.42
CA ALA A 157 -2.63 5.05 2.54
C ALA A 157 -3.29 5.39 3.88
N LYS A 158 -2.96 4.61 4.92
CA LYS A 158 -3.45 4.85 6.27
C LYS A 158 -2.27 4.87 7.24
N MET A 159 -2.12 5.98 7.98
CA MET A 159 -1.10 6.13 9.01
C MET A 159 -1.78 6.36 10.36
N THR A 160 -1.45 5.53 11.33
CA THR A 160 -1.90 5.69 12.72
C THR A 160 -0.71 5.90 13.63
N HIS A 161 -0.65 7.06 14.24
CA HIS A 161 0.31 7.44 15.26
C HIS A 161 -0.29 7.13 16.63
N ALA A 162 0.11 5.99 17.21
CA ALA A 162 -0.38 5.52 18.51
C ALA A 162 0.66 5.63 19.64
N ALA A 163 1.83 6.23 19.34
CA ALA A 163 2.90 6.45 20.31
C ALA A 163 3.59 7.79 20.05
N PRO A 164 4.30 8.35 21.05
CA PRO A 164 4.97 9.65 20.91
C PRO A 164 6.11 9.66 19.90
N GLU A 165 6.39 10.85 19.36
CA GLU A 165 7.51 11.13 18.44
C GLU A 165 7.52 10.30 17.17
N THR A 166 6.39 9.72 16.79
CA THR A 166 6.28 8.94 15.55
C THR A 166 6.20 9.84 14.31
N THR A 167 6.71 9.33 13.19
CA THR A 167 6.75 10.09 11.94
C THR A 167 6.15 9.30 10.78
N SER A 168 5.41 9.99 9.91
CA SER A 168 4.89 9.36 8.69
C SER A 168 5.04 10.21 7.45
N LYS A 169 5.20 9.55 6.31
CA LYS A 169 5.24 10.19 5.00
C LYS A 169 4.41 9.40 4.00
N ILE A 170 3.51 10.08 3.32
CA ILE A 170 2.71 9.53 2.23
C ILE A 170 3.01 10.34 0.98
N VAL A 171 3.43 9.64 -0.08
CA VAL A 171 3.57 10.21 -1.42
C VAL A 171 2.74 9.36 -2.37
N SER A 172 1.69 9.93 -2.92
CA SER A 172 0.83 9.29 -3.92
C SER A 172 0.90 10.04 -5.24
N LYS A 173 1.21 9.32 -6.31
CA LYS A 173 1.25 9.87 -7.66
C LYS A 173 0.35 9.07 -8.57
N SER A 174 -0.47 9.73 -9.37
CA SER A 174 -1.35 9.05 -10.31
C SER A 174 -1.35 9.72 -11.67
N ILE A 175 -1.58 8.88 -12.69
CA ILE A 175 -1.80 9.31 -14.07
C ILE A 175 -3.11 8.68 -14.53
N SER A 176 -4.03 9.49 -15.07
CA SER A 176 -5.28 9.04 -15.68
C SER A 176 -5.31 9.43 -17.14
N LYS A 177 -5.63 8.45 -18.02
CA LYS A 177 -5.65 8.62 -19.46
C LYS A 177 -6.77 7.77 -20.11
N ASP A 178 -7.26 8.21 -21.26
CA ASP A 178 -8.25 7.47 -22.08
C ASP A 178 -9.54 7.14 -21.28
N GLY A 179 -10.05 8.11 -20.49
CA GLY A 179 -11.22 7.92 -19.62
C GLY A 179 -10.96 7.11 -18.35
N GLY A 180 -9.70 6.83 -18.02
CA GLY A 180 -9.31 6.14 -16.80
C GLY A 180 -9.59 6.96 -15.54
N ARG A 181 -9.81 6.27 -14.41
CA ARG A 181 -10.10 6.91 -13.13
C ARG A 181 -9.06 6.54 -12.08
N SER A 182 -8.48 7.54 -11.42
CA SER A 182 -7.67 7.35 -10.23
C SER A 182 -8.35 7.98 -9.02
N SER A 183 -8.35 7.27 -7.89
CA SER A 183 -8.86 7.79 -6.61
C SER A 183 -7.83 7.58 -5.52
N TYR A 184 -7.60 8.62 -4.72
CA TYR A 184 -6.79 8.54 -3.52
C TYR A 184 -7.68 8.59 -2.27
N ARG A 185 -7.53 7.58 -1.37
CA ARG A 185 -8.18 7.59 -0.06
C ARG A 185 -7.13 7.52 1.04
N GLY A 186 -6.97 8.61 1.77
CA GLY A 186 -5.98 8.74 2.83
C GLY A 186 -6.60 8.83 4.21
N LEU A 187 -5.93 8.22 5.20
CA LEU A 187 -6.21 8.45 6.62
C LEU A 187 -4.90 8.76 7.34
N VAL A 188 -4.87 9.86 8.07
CA VAL A 188 -3.86 10.13 9.10
C VAL A 188 -4.60 10.25 10.44
N ARG A 189 -4.28 9.33 11.36
CA ARG A 189 -4.82 9.35 12.73
C ARG A 189 -3.68 9.56 13.71
N VAL A 190 -3.86 10.50 14.62
CA VAL A 190 -2.96 10.74 15.77
C VAL A 190 -3.79 10.57 17.02
N GLU A 191 -3.44 9.58 17.85
CA GLU A 191 -4.12 9.32 19.12
C GLU A 191 -3.82 10.44 20.14
N ASP A 192 -4.68 10.57 21.17
CA ASP A 192 -4.60 11.66 22.14
C ASP A 192 -3.25 11.74 22.87
N ASP A 193 -2.66 10.59 23.19
CA ASP A 193 -1.39 10.47 23.91
C ASP A 193 -0.16 10.42 22.99
N ALA A 194 -0.33 10.50 21.70
CA ALA A 194 0.76 10.47 20.71
C ALA A 194 1.36 11.86 20.49
N HIS A 195 2.16 12.33 21.45
CA HIS A 195 2.77 13.65 21.43
C HIS A 195 3.96 13.76 20.49
N GLY A 196 4.21 14.94 19.91
CA GLY A 196 5.38 15.25 19.08
C GLY A 196 5.39 14.56 17.71
N CYS A 197 4.24 14.06 17.25
CA CYS A 197 4.12 13.35 15.98
C CYS A 197 4.23 14.29 14.78
N LYS A 198 4.79 13.75 13.68
CA LYS A 198 4.91 14.50 12.42
C LYS A 198 4.39 13.65 11.27
N SER A 199 3.56 14.25 10.41
CA SER A 199 3.08 13.60 9.19
C SER A 199 3.20 14.52 7.98
N HIS A 200 3.65 13.96 6.86
CA HIS A 200 3.67 14.63 5.57
C HIS A 200 2.86 13.83 4.56
N VAL A 201 1.91 14.49 3.89
CA VAL A 201 1.07 13.88 2.84
C VAL A 201 1.19 14.71 1.57
N GLN A 202 1.60 14.06 0.48
CA GLN A 202 1.67 14.64 -0.84
C GLN A 202 0.95 13.76 -1.84
N CYS A 203 -0.03 14.32 -2.56
CA CYS A 203 -0.75 13.63 -3.61
C CYS A 203 -0.74 14.47 -4.88
N ASP A 204 -0.13 13.92 -5.93
CA ASP A 204 -0.04 14.55 -7.23
C ASP A 204 -0.78 13.69 -8.25
N ALA A 205 -1.72 14.29 -8.98
CA ALA A 205 -2.47 13.63 -10.03
C ALA A 205 -2.28 14.36 -11.37
N LEU A 206 -1.94 13.60 -12.40
CA LEU A 206 -1.86 14.08 -13.77
C LEU A 206 -3.01 13.49 -14.60
N ILE A 207 -3.85 14.35 -15.17
CA ILE A 207 -4.98 14.01 -16.02
C ILE A 207 -4.61 14.37 -17.46
N LEU A 208 -4.58 13.40 -18.37
CA LEU A 208 -4.04 13.57 -19.72
C LEU A 208 -5.10 13.90 -20.78
N ASP A 209 -6.40 13.76 -20.45
CA ASP A 209 -7.52 14.05 -21.37
C ASP A 209 -8.75 14.55 -20.59
N GLU A 210 -9.81 14.92 -21.32
CA GLU A 210 -11.02 15.51 -20.70
C GLU A 210 -11.93 14.46 -20.05
N ASP A 211 -11.90 13.21 -20.51
CA ASP A 211 -12.77 12.12 -20.04
C ASP A 211 -12.20 11.43 -18.79
N SER A 212 -10.92 11.61 -18.53
CA SER A 212 -10.24 11.01 -17.37
C SER A 212 -10.54 11.74 -16.06
N ILE A 213 -10.57 10.98 -14.97
CA ILE A 213 -10.98 11.46 -13.64
C ILE A 213 -9.89 11.19 -12.61
N SER A 214 -9.69 12.16 -11.73
CA SER A 214 -8.92 11.98 -10.50
C SER A 214 -9.69 12.52 -9.30
N ASP A 215 -9.88 11.66 -8.28
CA ASP A 215 -10.58 12.01 -7.04
C ASP A 215 -9.64 11.90 -5.85
N THR A 216 -9.81 12.78 -4.86
CA THR A 216 -9.02 12.76 -3.63
C THR A 216 -9.92 12.85 -2.41
N TYR A 217 -9.85 11.84 -1.53
CA TYR A 217 -10.63 11.72 -0.29
C TYR A 217 -9.70 11.66 0.93
N PRO A 218 -9.18 12.80 1.38
CA PRO A 218 -8.35 12.85 2.57
C PRO A 218 -9.22 12.80 3.84
N TYR A 219 -8.76 12.04 4.82
CA TYR A 219 -9.38 11.99 6.14
C TYR A 219 -8.32 12.14 7.23
N MET A 220 -8.58 12.96 8.23
CA MET A 220 -7.65 13.21 9.34
C MET A 220 -8.38 13.21 10.67
N GLU A 221 -7.84 12.46 11.64
CA GLU A 221 -8.28 12.41 13.03
C GLU A 221 -7.10 12.78 13.91
N ILE A 222 -7.07 13.99 14.45
CA ILE A 222 -5.92 14.50 15.21
C ILE A 222 -6.34 14.72 16.66
N GLY A 223 -5.96 13.79 17.54
CA GLY A 223 -6.20 13.86 18.98
C GLY A 223 -5.16 14.73 19.70
N SER A 224 -3.88 14.59 19.36
CA SER A 224 -2.80 15.34 20.02
C SER A 224 -2.65 16.76 19.45
N LYS A 225 -2.55 17.75 20.34
CA LYS A 225 -2.50 19.20 19.98
C LYS A 225 -1.14 19.66 19.45
N ASP A 226 -0.07 18.91 19.69
CA ASP A 226 1.30 19.21 19.27
C ASP A 226 1.75 18.44 18.03
N ALA A 227 0.83 17.73 17.37
CA ALA A 227 1.09 17.08 16.11
C ALA A 227 1.33 18.08 14.98
N VAL A 228 2.34 17.83 14.15
CA VAL A 228 2.67 18.66 13.00
C VAL A 228 2.30 17.91 11.71
N ILE A 229 1.30 18.42 11.00
CA ILE A 229 0.79 17.80 9.78
C ILE A 229 0.98 18.74 8.59
N ALA A 230 1.70 18.28 7.57
CA ALA A 230 1.87 18.99 6.30
C ALA A 230 1.15 18.22 5.19
N VAL A 231 0.31 18.91 4.42
CA VAL A 231 -0.51 18.29 3.37
C VAL A 231 -0.43 19.11 2.09
N SER A 232 -0.21 18.44 0.97
CA SER A 232 -0.22 19.04 -0.38
C SER A 232 -0.97 18.12 -1.35
N TYR A 233 -1.90 18.71 -2.10
CA TYR A 233 -2.62 18.02 -3.17
C TYR A 233 -2.49 18.83 -4.46
N THR A 234 -2.06 18.18 -5.54
CA THR A 234 -1.90 18.82 -6.84
C THR A 234 -2.62 17.99 -7.91
N HIS A 235 -3.56 18.62 -8.62
CA HIS A 235 -4.21 18.05 -9.79
C HIS A 235 -3.82 18.88 -11.01
N LEU A 236 -3.06 18.27 -11.90
CA LEU A 236 -2.63 18.88 -13.16
C LEU A 236 -3.42 18.23 -14.31
N ARG A 237 -4.00 19.05 -15.17
CA ARG A 237 -4.59 18.60 -16.43
C ARG A 237 -3.68 19.05 -17.57
N ALA A 238 -3.25 18.09 -18.40
CA ALA A 238 -2.53 18.42 -19.61
C ALA A 238 -3.51 19.04 -20.61
N HIS A 239 -3.18 20.22 -21.11
CA HIS A 239 -3.89 20.83 -22.23
C HIS A 239 -3.26 20.30 -23.51
N GLU A 240 -4.07 19.80 -24.43
CA GLU A 240 -3.62 19.61 -25.81
C GLU A 240 -3.36 20.98 -26.42
N THR A 241 -2.13 21.19 -26.85
CA THR A 241 -1.73 22.37 -27.64
C THR A 241 -1.91 22.08 -29.13
#